data_4ddf22e64800073f9c49be54b451ab5d
#
_entry.id   4ddf22e64800073f9c49be54b451ab5d
#
_cell.length_a   1.000
_cell.length_b   1.000
_cell.length_c   1.000
_cell.angle_alpha   90.00
_cell.angle_beta   90.00
_cell.angle_gamma   90.00
#
_symmetry.space_group_name_H-M   'P 1'
#
loop_
_entity.id
_entity.type
_entity.pdbx_description
1 polymer ?
#
loop_
_entity_poly.entity_id
_entity_poly.type
_entity_poly.pdbx_seq_one_letter_code
_entity_poly.pdbx_strand_id
1 'polypeptide(L)'
;NATVLCSGTRLTKAGAAFVNAEMILAGGKWDTFRMLTHPGTAILPAALVAAEITGCSGRTFLTGVAAAYEVMERMAAEFIPTVMARGFHAGPVFGIFGAAVAAAKIQGLDQDQIHSAIAQCVNLAAGNLEGARSGGRSLREGGAVRNALLAVAMAKHGTPGGETTLEGDAGFYHAYTGNNLGQLRYSFTGHTSTRLAEITKGLGQNWIFLETLYRIYSTAGYNIAHVDVTAALCEQHNITYNDIDRIEAVVNWFETEYPSPAFPTPGGDGKPRVGSTQYFAAYGAVTRGYPLLRGAQPAPDEADPPEVLALMHRVTLIPTVRRTLFGPRITIFTKDGKTHTREGTGREFIWDFEEQARRIQPVTPGLAIGAAQFAELIDHCRNLDQIDQAAGKLIRLTVPR
;
A
#
# COMPACT_ATOMS: atom_id res chain seq x y z
N ASN A 1 -17.58 -17.76 -13.88
CA ASN A 1 -17.41 -16.32 -14.14
C ASN A 1 -17.46 -15.54 -12.85
N ALA A 2 -16.81 -14.36 -12.84
CA ALA A 2 -16.83 -13.41 -11.75
C ALA A 2 -17.06 -11.99 -12.30
N THR A 3 -17.41 -11.05 -11.42
CA THR A 3 -17.84 -9.70 -11.78
C THR A 3 -16.68 -8.71 -11.74
N VAL A 4 -16.58 -7.90 -12.78
CA VAL A 4 -15.71 -6.71 -12.81
C VAL A 4 -16.39 -5.59 -12.02
N LEU A 5 -15.68 -5.05 -11.03
CA LEU A 5 -16.14 -3.92 -10.23
C LEU A 5 -16.46 -2.71 -11.13
N CYS A 6 -17.26 -1.80 -10.68
CA CYS A 6 -17.69 -0.58 -11.35
C CYS A 6 -18.47 -0.77 -12.67
N SER A 7 -18.23 -1.84 -13.43
CA SER A 7 -18.93 -2.09 -14.70
C SER A 7 -20.01 -3.16 -14.61
N GLY A 8 -19.94 -4.08 -13.65
CA GLY A 8 -20.83 -5.24 -13.58
C GLY A 8 -20.60 -6.31 -14.64
N THR A 9 -19.62 -6.14 -15.51
CA THR A 9 -19.29 -7.09 -16.60
C THR A 9 -18.85 -8.43 -16.03
N ARG A 10 -19.30 -9.52 -16.65
CA ARG A 10 -18.92 -10.90 -16.26
C ARG A 10 -17.76 -11.42 -17.10
N LEU A 11 -16.66 -11.77 -16.46
CA LEU A 11 -15.49 -12.39 -17.10
C LEU A 11 -15.18 -13.75 -16.47
N THR A 12 -14.16 -14.42 -17.00
CA THR A 12 -13.56 -15.56 -16.30
C THR A 12 -13.08 -15.12 -14.92
N LYS A 13 -13.00 -16.02 -13.95
CA LYS A 13 -12.52 -15.72 -12.58
C LYS A 13 -11.18 -15.01 -12.60
N ALA A 14 -10.21 -15.54 -13.35
CA ALA A 14 -8.89 -14.97 -13.52
C ALA A 14 -8.91 -13.60 -14.23
N GLY A 15 -9.77 -13.44 -15.25
CA GLY A 15 -9.94 -12.17 -15.97
C GLY A 15 -10.55 -11.07 -15.10
N ALA A 16 -11.61 -11.38 -14.34
CA ALA A 16 -12.23 -10.43 -13.43
C ALA A 16 -11.26 -10.01 -12.31
N ALA A 17 -10.55 -10.96 -11.71
CA ALA A 17 -9.55 -10.68 -10.68
C ALA A 17 -8.42 -9.79 -11.20
N PHE A 18 -7.90 -10.08 -12.40
CA PHE A 18 -6.88 -9.27 -13.07
C PHE A 18 -7.35 -7.82 -13.26
N VAL A 19 -8.51 -7.63 -13.88
CA VAL A 19 -9.04 -6.28 -14.17
C VAL A 19 -9.32 -5.52 -12.88
N ASN A 20 -9.92 -6.17 -11.88
CA ASN A 20 -10.21 -5.54 -10.59
C ASN A 20 -8.92 -5.09 -9.88
N ALA A 21 -7.86 -5.89 -9.91
CA ALA A 21 -6.58 -5.52 -9.31
C ALA A 21 -5.95 -4.30 -9.99
N GLU A 22 -5.95 -4.26 -11.32
CA GLU A 22 -5.39 -3.13 -12.07
C GLU A 22 -6.22 -1.86 -11.91
N MET A 23 -7.56 -1.96 -11.81
CA MET A 23 -8.42 -0.80 -11.54
C MET A 23 -8.18 -0.23 -10.13
N ILE A 24 -8.05 -1.08 -9.12
CA ILE A 24 -7.72 -0.66 -7.76
C ILE A 24 -6.35 0.01 -7.77
N LEU A 25 -5.35 -0.58 -8.43
CA LEU A 25 -4.02 -0.01 -8.55
C LEU A 25 -4.05 1.35 -9.26
N ALA A 26 -4.80 1.50 -10.33
CA ALA A 26 -4.92 2.75 -11.08
C ALA A 26 -5.57 3.87 -10.25
N GLY A 27 -6.43 3.54 -9.31
CA GLY A 27 -7.13 4.50 -8.46
C GLY A 27 -6.23 5.33 -7.54
N GLY A 28 -5.05 4.85 -7.21
CA GLY A 28 -4.06 5.61 -6.42
C GLY A 28 -4.42 5.88 -4.96
N LYS A 29 -5.53 5.29 -4.48
CA LYS A 29 -6.03 5.40 -3.11
C LYS A 29 -6.04 4.00 -2.51
N TRP A 30 -4.97 3.66 -1.82
CA TRP A 30 -4.72 2.30 -1.34
C TRP A 30 -4.35 2.28 0.13
N ASP A 31 -4.31 1.08 0.65
CA ASP A 31 -3.51 0.78 1.81
C ASP A 31 -2.00 0.78 1.47
N THR A 32 -1.20 0.79 2.49
CA THR A 32 0.26 0.73 2.36
C THR A 32 0.84 0.04 3.58
N PHE A 33 1.59 -1.01 3.38
CA PHE A 33 2.40 -1.63 4.42
C PHE A 33 3.88 -1.36 4.13
N ARG A 34 4.58 -0.79 5.10
CA ARG A 34 5.94 -0.26 4.89
C ARG A 34 5.95 0.66 3.66
N MET A 35 6.95 0.62 2.82
CA MET A 35 6.95 1.29 1.51
C MET A 35 6.86 0.25 0.40
N LEU A 36 6.24 0.62 -0.73
CA LEU A 36 6.24 -0.15 -1.98
C LEU A 36 5.41 -1.44 -1.98
N THR A 37 4.64 -1.71 -0.93
CA THR A 37 3.61 -2.75 -0.94
C THR A 37 2.24 -2.15 -0.68
N HIS A 38 1.26 -2.64 -1.41
CA HIS A 38 -0.15 -2.25 -1.34
C HIS A 38 -0.98 -3.53 -1.26
N PRO A 39 -1.08 -4.16 -0.07
CA PRO A 39 -1.66 -5.49 0.06
C PRO A 39 -3.05 -5.63 -0.54
N GLY A 40 -3.92 -4.66 -0.29
CA GLY A 40 -5.28 -4.68 -0.78
C GLY A 40 -5.42 -4.68 -2.30
N THR A 41 -4.43 -4.19 -3.05
CA THR A 41 -4.48 -4.22 -4.52
C THR A 41 -4.43 -5.62 -5.10
N ALA A 42 -3.84 -6.58 -4.38
CA ALA A 42 -3.78 -7.98 -4.76
C ALA A 42 -4.79 -8.85 -3.96
N ILE A 43 -4.88 -8.63 -2.66
CA ILE A 43 -5.68 -9.46 -1.75
C ILE A 43 -7.17 -9.29 -2.00
N LEU A 44 -7.68 -8.05 -2.09
CA LEU A 44 -9.11 -7.80 -2.21
C LEU A 44 -9.72 -8.34 -3.52
N PRO A 45 -9.10 -8.17 -4.71
CA PRO A 45 -9.63 -8.77 -5.93
C PRO A 45 -9.72 -10.30 -5.88
N ALA A 46 -8.71 -10.97 -5.31
CA ALA A 46 -8.74 -12.42 -5.13
C ALA A 46 -9.83 -12.85 -4.14
N ALA A 47 -9.93 -12.15 -3.01
CA ALA A 47 -10.95 -12.40 -1.98
C ALA A 47 -12.37 -12.22 -2.51
N LEU A 48 -12.63 -11.13 -3.25
CA LEU A 48 -13.95 -10.84 -3.84
C LEU A 48 -14.37 -11.90 -4.85
N VAL A 49 -13.46 -12.32 -5.73
CA VAL A 49 -13.73 -13.42 -6.69
C VAL A 49 -14.00 -14.71 -5.95
N ALA A 50 -13.20 -15.06 -4.94
CA ALA A 50 -13.43 -16.26 -4.13
C ALA A 50 -14.76 -16.22 -3.39
N ALA A 51 -15.11 -15.08 -2.81
CA ALA A 51 -16.37 -14.89 -2.10
C ALA A 51 -17.60 -14.94 -3.05
N GLU A 52 -17.49 -14.38 -4.25
CA GLU A 52 -18.55 -14.46 -5.25
C GLU A 52 -18.79 -15.91 -5.72
N ILE A 53 -17.74 -16.72 -5.79
CA ILE A 53 -17.84 -18.12 -6.20
C ILE A 53 -18.45 -19.01 -5.11
N THR A 54 -18.07 -18.75 -3.86
CA THR A 54 -18.46 -19.59 -2.72
C THR A 54 -19.77 -19.14 -2.08
N GLY A 55 -20.16 -17.90 -2.24
CA GLY A 55 -21.25 -17.29 -1.49
C GLY A 55 -20.97 -17.19 0.02
N CYS A 56 -19.70 -17.09 0.41
CA CYS A 56 -19.31 -17.12 1.82
C CYS A 56 -19.87 -15.96 2.63
N SER A 57 -19.95 -16.15 3.96
CA SER A 57 -20.32 -15.08 4.90
C SER A 57 -19.25 -13.99 4.97
N GLY A 58 -19.67 -12.79 5.41
CA GLY A 58 -18.76 -11.69 5.66
C GLY A 58 -17.68 -12.02 6.69
N ARG A 59 -18.00 -12.82 7.71
CA ARG A 59 -17.03 -13.31 8.69
C ARG A 59 -15.95 -14.18 8.04
N THR A 60 -16.33 -15.12 7.18
CA THR A 60 -15.37 -15.92 6.41
C THR A 60 -14.51 -15.07 5.48
N PHE A 61 -15.13 -14.09 4.81
CA PHE A 61 -14.42 -13.14 3.95
C PHE A 61 -13.38 -12.34 4.74
N LEU A 62 -13.77 -11.70 5.85
CA LEU A 62 -12.89 -10.90 6.70
C LEU A 62 -11.74 -11.73 7.29
N THR A 63 -12.03 -12.95 7.75
CA THR A 63 -11.01 -13.88 8.26
C THR A 63 -9.99 -14.25 7.18
N GLY A 64 -10.45 -14.51 5.95
CA GLY A 64 -9.57 -14.80 4.82
C GLY A 64 -8.69 -13.61 4.44
N VAL A 65 -9.28 -12.40 4.42
CA VAL A 65 -8.56 -11.16 4.14
C VAL A 65 -7.51 -10.86 5.22
N ALA A 66 -7.89 -10.92 6.51
CA ALA A 66 -6.95 -10.66 7.62
C ALA A 66 -5.76 -11.64 7.61
N ALA A 67 -6.01 -12.92 7.40
CA ALA A 67 -4.94 -13.92 7.30
C ALA A 67 -4.02 -13.64 6.10
N ALA A 68 -4.58 -13.19 4.98
CA ALA A 68 -3.83 -12.88 3.77
C ALA A 68 -2.91 -11.67 3.95
N TYR A 69 -3.40 -10.61 4.59
CA TYR A 69 -2.58 -9.44 4.94
C TYR A 69 -1.43 -9.86 5.84
N GLU A 70 -1.73 -10.57 6.94
CA GLU A 70 -0.72 -11.02 7.90
C GLU A 70 0.39 -11.83 7.23
N VAL A 71 0.03 -12.82 6.38
CA VAL A 71 1.02 -13.65 5.68
C VAL A 71 1.85 -12.82 4.71
N MET A 72 1.22 -12.02 3.84
CA MET A 72 1.94 -11.19 2.87
C MET A 72 2.89 -10.22 3.55
N GLU A 73 2.41 -9.52 4.56
CA GLU A 73 3.17 -8.48 5.24
C GLU A 73 4.35 -9.03 6.03
N ARG A 74 4.18 -10.18 6.70
CA ARG A 74 5.29 -10.88 7.37
C ARG A 74 6.36 -11.33 6.38
N MET A 75 5.96 -11.90 5.25
CA MET A 75 6.91 -12.31 4.22
C MET A 75 7.68 -11.13 3.64
N ALA A 76 7.07 -9.97 3.53
CA ALA A 76 7.61 -8.79 2.88
C ALA A 76 8.47 -7.91 3.81
N ALA A 77 8.08 -7.74 5.07
CA ALA A 77 8.46 -6.66 5.98
C ALA A 77 9.92 -6.20 5.89
N GLU A 78 10.87 -7.09 6.14
CA GLU A 78 12.31 -6.75 6.17
C GLU A 78 12.97 -6.83 4.79
N PHE A 79 12.33 -7.53 3.83
CA PHE A 79 12.94 -7.87 2.56
C PHE A 79 12.64 -6.87 1.44
N ILE A 80 11.65 -5.99 1.61
CA ILE A 80 11.22 -5.04 0.57
C ILE A 80 12.40 -4.25 -0.02
N PRO A 81 13.27 -3.57 0.75
CA PRO A 81 14.36 -2.79 0.17
C PRO A 81 15.36 -3.65 -0.60
N THR A 82 15.67 -4.85 -0.10
CA THR A 82 16.60 -5.78 -0.75
C THR A 82 16.02 -6.31 -2.07
N VAL A 83 14.74 -6.69 -2.10
CA VAL A 83 14.05 -7.14 -3.33
C VAL A 83 14.02 -6.01 -4.37
N MET A 84 13.70 -4.79 -3.94
CA MET A 84 13.72 -3.62 -4.82
C MET A 84 15.12 -3.33 -5.38
N ALA A 85 16.17 -3.52 -4.57
CA ALA A 85 17.56 -3.33 -5.00
C ALA A 85 18.06 -4.41 -5.97
N ARG A 86 17.32 -5.50 -6.13
CA ARG A 86 17.56 -6.51 -7.15
C ARG A 86 16.78 -6.28 -8.45
N GLY A 87 16.02 -5.19 -8.52
CA GLY A 87 15.27 -4.81 -9.70
C GLY A 87 13.87 -5.42 -9.78
N PHE A 88 13.36 -5.97 -8.67
CA PHE A 88 11.97 -6.45 -8.59
C PHE A 88 11.08 -5.44 -7.88
N HIS A 89 9.80 -5.42 -8.22
CA HIS A 89 8.80 -4.63 -7.51
C HIS A 89 8.15 -5.44 -6.40
N ALA A 90 8.28 -4.99 -5.16
CA ALA A 90 7.81 -5.73 -3.98
C ALA A 90 6.28 -6.01 -4.00
N GLY A 91 5.46 -5.10 -4.53
CA GLY A 91 4.01 -5.26 -4.58
C GLY A 91 3.57 -6.61 -5.18
N PRO A 92 3.79 -6.88 -6.47
CA PRO A 92 3.36 -8.14 -7.08
C PRO A 92 4.16 -9.36 -6.60
N VAL A 93 5.46 -9.18 -6.26
CA VAL A 93 6.31 -10.27 -5.78
C VAL A 93 5.79 -10.88 -4.48
N PHE A 94 5.36 -10.06 -3.53
CA PHE A 94 4.76 -10.53 -2.29
C PHE A 94 3.22 -10.61 -2.35
N GLY A 95 2.57 -9.79 -3.16
CA GLY A 95 1.11 -9.75 -3.30
C GLY A 95 0.49 -11.06 -3.75
N ILE A 96 1.21 -11.84 -4.57
CA ILE A 96 0.73 -13.15 -5.02
C ILE A 96 0.44 -14.10 -3.86
N PHE A 97 1.25 -14.09 -2.80
CA PHE A 97 1.07 -14.95 -1.62
C PHE A 97 -0.18 -14.55 -0.83
N GLY A 98 -0.35 -13.23 -0.60
CA GLY A 98 -1.57 -12.73 0.03
C GLY A 98 -2.83 -13.07 -0.75
N ALA A 99 -2.82 -12.85 -2.06
CA ALA A 99 -3.93 -13.19 -2.94
C ALA A 99 -4.28 -14.69 -2.90
N ALA A 100 -3.27 -15.57 -2.88
CA ALA A 100 -3.45 -17.00 -2.79
C ALA A 100 -4.04 -17.42 -1.44
N VAL A 101 -3.54 -16.89 -0.33
CA VAL A 101 -4.04 -17.17 1.02
C VAL A 101 -5.49 -16.73 1.16
N ALA A 102 -5.85 -15.52 0.71
CA ALA A 102 -7.23 -15.03 0.73
C ALA A 102 -8.17 -15.98 -0.02
N ALA A 103 -7.83 -16.28 -1.27
CA ALA A 103 -8.65 -17.14 -2.12
C ALA A 103 -8.76 -18.58 -1.59
N ALA A 104 -7.68 -19.15 -1.08
CA ALA A 104 -7.66 -20.50 -0.54
C ALA A 104 -8.51 -20.61 0.74
N LYS A 105 -8.33 -19.68 1.70
CA LYS A 105 -9.11 -19.68 2.94
C LYS A 105 -10.60 -19.47 2.71
N ILE A 106 -10.97 -18.52 1.83
CA ILE A 106 -12.38 -18.26 1.51
C ILE A 106 -13.02 -19.44 0.79
N GLN A 107 -12.26 -20.20 0.00
CA GLN A 107 -12.74 -21.41 -0.65
C GLN A 107 -12.73 -22.66 0.27
N GLY A 108 -12.30 -22.53 1.54
CA GLY A 108 -12.29 -23.59 2.52
C GLY A 108 -11.24 -24.68 2.27
N LEU A 109 -10.11 -24.33 1.65
CA LEU A 109 -8.98 -25.25 1.49
C LEU A 109 -8.40 -25.61 2.86
N ASP A 110 -7.95 -26.85 2.99
CA ASP A 110 -7.26 -27.33 4.18
C ASP A 110 -5.82 -26.83 4.28
N GLN A 111 -5.13 -27.16 5.36
CA GLN A 111 -3.77 -26.71 5.63
C GLN A 111 -2.78 -27.14 4.54
N ASP A 112 -2.85 -28.38 4.07
CA ASP A 112 -1.92 -28.91 3.07
C ASP A 112 -2.17 -28.29 1.70
N GLN A 113 -3.42 -28.03 1.37
CA GLN A 113 -3.79 -27.32 0.16
C GLN A 113 -3.36 -25.83 0.21
N ILE A 114 -3.50 -25.16 1.36
CA ILE A 114 -3.01 -23.77 1.52
C ILE A 114 -1.49 -23.71 1.40
N HIS A 115 -0.78 -24.65 2.06
CA HIS A 115 0.67 -24.79 1.92
C HIS A 115 1.06 -24.99 0.45
N SER A 116 0.39 -25.93 -0.25
CA SER A 116 0.63 -26.17 -1.67
C SER A 116 0.37 -24.96 -2.55
N ALA A 117 -0.68 -24.17 -2.27
CA ALA A 117 -0.97 -22.94 -3.00
C ALA A 117 0.15 -21.89 -2.80
N ILE A 118 0.64 -21.71 -1.58
CA ILE A 118 1.78 -20.82 -1.28
C ILE A 118 3.02 -21.30 -2.03
N ALA A 119 3.34 -22.58 -1.97
CA ALA A 119 4.49 -23.17 -2.65
C ALA A 119 4.43 -22.99 -4.18
N GLN A 120 3.26 -23.14 -4.80
CA GLN A 120 3.08 -22.90 -6.23
C GLN A 120 3.28 -21.42 -6.60
N CYS A 121 2.95 -20.49 -5.71
CA CYS A 121 3.17 -19.06 -5.95
C CYS A 121 4.65 -18.72 -6.16
N VAL A 122 5.57 -19.49 -5.59
CA VAL A 122 7.03 -19.26 -5.77
C VAL A 122 7.43 -19.29 -7.25
N ASN A 123 6.85 -20.23 -8.02
CA ASN A 123 7.12 -20.35 -9.45
C ASN A 123 6.42 -19.28 -10.30
N LEU A 124 5.42 -18.60 -9.74
CA LEU A 124 4.55 -17.69 -10.45
C LEU A 124 4.75 -16.22 -10.02
N ALA A 125 5.51 -15.99 -8.96
CA ALA A 125 5.86 -14.66 -8.51
C ALA A 125 6.69 -13.94 -9.59
N ALA A 126 6.33 -12.70 -9.89
CA ALA A 126 6.98 -11.93 -10.94
C ALA A 126 6.75 -10.43 -10.75
N GLY A 127 7.43 -9.65 -11.60
CA GLY A 127 7.28 -8.21 -11.67
C GLY A 127 8.61 -7.50 -11.47
N ASN A 128 9.19 -6.96 -12.54
CA ASN A 128 10.41 -6.17 -12.42
C ASN A 128 10.11 -4.67 -12.26
N LEU A 129 11.05 -3.97 -11.66
CA LEU A 129 10.92 -2.54 -11.37
C LEU A 129 10.91 -1.70 -12.65
N GLU A 130 11.70 -2.09 -13.66
CA GLU A 130 11.77 -1.37 -14.92
C GLU A 130 10.46 -1.47 -15.72
N GLY A 131 9.83 -2.65 -15.74
CA GLY A 131 8.50 -2.84 -16.31
C GLY A 131 7.44 -1.96 -15.63
N ALA A 132 7.54 -1.78 -14.32
CA ALA A 132 6.65 -0.91 -13.55
C ALA A 132 6.79 0.59 -13.89
N ARG A 133 7.90 1.00 -14.51
CA ARG A 133 8.15 2.37 -14.99
C ARG A 133 7.62 2.62 -16.41
N SER A 134 7.06 1.61 -17.04
CA SER A 134 6.54 1.64 -18.42
C SER A 134 5.03 1.39 -18.47
N GLY A 135 4.47 1.21 -19.66
CA GLY A 135 3.09 0.72 -19.82
C GLY A 135 2.81 -0.65 -19.20
N GLY A 136 3.86 -1.45 -18.92
CA GLY A 136 3.77 -2.70 -18.16
C GLY A 136 3.35 -2.53 -16.70
N ARG A 137 3.27 -1.31 -16.18
CA ARG A 137 2.69 -1.03 -14.85
C ARG A 137 1.28 -1.59 -14.70
N SER A 138 0.51 -1.60 -15.77
CA SER A 138 -0.87 -2.13 -15.80
C SER A 138 -0.96 -3.65 -15.91
N LEU A 139 0.15 -4.38 -15.73
CA LEU A 139 0.17 -5.85 -15.74
C LEU A 139 0.67 -6.44 -14.43
N ARG A 140 0.90 -5.61 -13.46
CA ARG A 140 1.70 -5.90 -12.28
C ARG A 140 0.91 -6.70 -11.24
N GLU A 141 -0.02 -6.06 -10.59
CA GLU A 141 -0.84 -6.68 -9.54
C GLU A 141 -1.87 -7.64 -10.13
N GLY A 142 -2.47 -7.28 -11.27
CA GLY A 142 -3.40 -8.18 -11.98
C GLY A 142 -2.74 -9.48 -12.40
N GLY A 143 -1.49 -9.43 -12.85
CA GLY A 143 -0.69 -10.62 -13.13
C GLY A 143 -0.49 -11.51 -11.90
N ALA A 144 -0.13 -10.91 -10.77
CA ALA A 144 0.05 -11.62 -9.50
C ALA A 144 -1.26 -12.29 -9.03
N VAL A 145 -2.37 -11.56 -9.06
CA VAL A 145 -3.68 -12.06 -8.63
C VAL A 145 -4.18 -13.20 -9.53
N ARG A 146 -4.06 -13.06 -10.84
CA ARG A 146 -4.38 -14.12 -11.79
C ARG A 146 -3.58 -15.40 -11.52
N ASN A 147 -2.28 -15.25 -11.28
CA ASN A 147 -1.37 -16.35 -11.00
C ASN A 147 -1.66 -16.99 -9.62
N ALA A 148 -2.04 -16.21 -8.63
CA ALA A 148 -2.48 -16.70 -7.33
C ALA A 148 -3.71 -17.60 -7.44
N LEU A 149 -4.72 -17.20 -8.22
CA LEU A 149 -5.91 -18.01 -8.45
C LEU A 149 -5.59 -19.32 -9.19
N LEU A 150 -4.60 -19.32 -10.08
CA LEU A 150 -4.09 -20.54 -10.71
C LEU A 150 -3.44 -21.45 -9.68
N ALA A 151 -2.55 -20.93 -8.82
CA ALA A 151 -1.91 -21.69 -7.76
C ALA A 151 -2.93 -22.35 -6.81
N VAL A 152 -3.96 -21.58 -6.41
CA VAL A 152 -5.06 -22.09 -5.58
C VAL A 152 -5.84 -23.21 -6.29
N ALA A 153 -6.13 -23.06 -7.58
CA ALA A 153 -6.81 -24.07 -8.36
C ALA A 153 -5.98 -25.36 -8.47
N MET A 154 -4.69 -25.26 -8.72
CA MET A 154 -3.77 -26.40 -8.77
C MET A 154 -3.73 -27.14 -7.43
N ALA A 155 -3.55 -26.40 -6.32
CA ALA A 155 -3.54 -26.99 -4.98
C ALA A 155 -4.87 -27.68 -4.63
N LYS A 156 -6.00 -27.05 -4.96
CA LYS A 156 -7.34 -27.61 -4.77
C LYS A 156 -7.55 -28.93 -5.52
N HIS A 157 -6.91 -29.10 -6.66
CA HIS A 157 -6.96 -30.31 -7.47
C HIS A 157 -5.82 -31.30 -7.18
N GLY A 158 -5.12 -31.11 -6.05
CA GLY A 158 -4.16 -32.08 -5.52
C GLY A 158 -2.73 -31.93 -6.05
N THR A 159 -2.38 -30.83 -6.69
CA THR A 159 -0.97 -30.55 -7.03
C THR A 159 -0.21 -30.19 -5.75
N PRO A 160 0.75 -31.03 -5.30
CA PRO A 160 1.47 -30.78 -4.06
C PRO A 160 2.48 -29.65 -4.22
N GLY A 161 2.73 -28.92 -3.14
CA GLY A 161 3.85 -28.00 -3.01
C GLY A 161 5.05 -28.64 -2.36
N GLY A 162 6.25 -28.15 -2.66
CA GLY A 162 7.46 -28.55 -1.95
C GLY A 162 7.59 -27.85 -0.60
N GLU A 163 8.12 -28.52 0.40
CA GLU A 163 8.23 -28.00 1.77
C GLU A 163 9.20 -26.82 1.90
N THR A 164 10.27 -26.81 1.11
CA THR A 164 11.36 -25.81 1.21
C THR A 164 11.34 -24.76 0.10
N THR A 165 10.21 -24.57 -0.56
CA THR A 165 10.11 -23.63 -1.71
C THR A 165 10.35 -22.17 -1.34
N LEU A 166 10.12 -21.77 -0.10
CA LEU A 166 10.39 -20.43 0.36
C LEU A 166 11.84 -20.25 0.79
N GLU A 167 12.32 -21.08 1.72
CA GLU A 167 13.62 -20.92 2.41
C GLU A 167 14.75 -21.78 1.84
N GLY A 168 14.47 -22.72 0.95
CA GLY A 168 15.46 -23.62 0.37
C GLY A 168 16.55 -22.92 -0.44
N ASP A 169 17.65 -23.65 -0.75
CA ASP A 169 18.83 -23.10 -1.42
C ASP A 169 18.55 -22.52 -2.81
N ALA A 170 17.48 -22.96 -3.48
CA ALA A 170 16.96 -22.38 -4.73
C ALA A 170 15.55 -21.83 -4.56
N GLY A 171 15.15 -21.51 -3.34
CA GLY A 171 13.81 -21.05 -2.99
C GLY A 171 13.58 -19.58 -3.27
N PHE A 172 12.37 -19.12 -2.88
CA PHE A 172 11.91 -17.76 -3.11
C PHE A 172 12.87 -16.70 -2.56
N TYR A 173 13.28 -16.82 -1.29
CA TYR A 173 14.17 -15.82 -0.71
C TYR A 173 15.53 -15.80 -1.40
N HIS A 174 16.11 -16.96 -1.72
CA HIS A 174 17.36 -16.99 -2.48
C HIS A 174 17.20 -16.24 -3.82
N ALA A 175 16.18 -16.52 -4.57
CA ALA A 175 15.93 -15.91 -5.88
C ALA A 175 15.73 -14.39 -5.80
N TYR A 176 14.90 -13.92 -4.87
CA TYR A 176 14.47 -12.52 -4.81
C TYR A 176 15.34 -11.64 -3.93
N THR A 177 16.08 -12.18 -2.95
CA THR A 177 17.00 -11.39 -2.11
C THR A 177 18.47 -11.66 -2.40
N GLY A 178 18.81 -12.73 -3.13
CA GLY A 178 20.16 -13.13 -3.47
C GLY A 178 20.78 -14.14 -2.50
N ASN A 179 20.07 -14.52 -1.46
CA ASN A 179 20.47 -15.55 -0.49
C ASN A 179 19.26 -16.00 0.33
N ASN A 180 19.37 -17.17 0.97
CA ASN A 180 18.39 -17.68 1.93
C ASN A 180 18.89 -17.61 3.38
N LEU A 181 19.94 -16.84 3.63
CA LEU A 181 20.58 -16.68 4.93
C LEU A 181 20.04 -15.48 5.72
N GLY A 182 19.12 -14.70 5.12
CA GLY A 182 18.59 -13.48 5.71
C GLY A 182 19.55 -12.29 5.64
N GLN A 183 20.58 -12.32 4.81
CA GLN A 183 21.43 -11.15 4.56
C GLN A 183 20.64 -10.11 3.75
N LEU A 184 20.69 -8.86 4.20
CA LEU A 184 19.96 -7.75 3.60
C LEU A 184 20.96 -6.78 2.94
N ARG A 185 20.78 -6.55 1.63
CA ARG A 185 21.54 -5.52 0.94
C ARG A 185 21.14 -4.12 1.42
N TYR A 186 19.84 -3.93 1.64
CA TYR A 186 19.25 -2.72 2.20
C TYR A 186 18.08 -3.12 3.11
N SER A 187 17.88 -2.33 4.16
CA SER A 187 16.70 -2.43 5.03
C SER A 187 16.24 -1.03 5.45
N PHE A 188 15.02 -0.90 5.89
CA PHE A 188 14.48 0.38 6.36
C PHE A 188 15.18 0.90 7.62
N THR A 189 15.70 -0.01 8.43
CA THR A 189 16.34 0.26 9.73
C THR A 189 17.84 0.36 9.66
N GLY A 190 18.44 0.07 8.50
CA GLY A 190 19.90 -0.03 8.34
C GLY A 190 20.50 -1.36 8.82
N HIS A 191 19.70 -2.31 9.29
CA HIS A 191 20.19 -3.66 9.60
C HIS A 191 20.66 -4.38 8.34
N THR A 192 21.73 -5.16 8.46
CA THR A 192 22.31 -5.89 7.34
C THR A 192 21.91 -7.36 7.30
N SER A 193 21.11 -7.81 8.26
CA SER A 193 20.62 -9.18 8.33
C SER A 193 19.34 -9.30 9.14
N THR A 194 18.56 -10.33 8.83
CA THR A 194 17.44 -10.85 9.61
C THR A 194 17.49 -12.38 9.57
N ARG A 195 16.57 -13.05 10.26
CA ARG A 195 16.43 -14.52 10.16
C ARG A 195 15.07 -14.84 9.55
N LEU A 196 15.03 -15.80 8.62
CA LEU A 196 13.75 -16.24 8.02
C LEU A 196 12.75 -16.72 9.08
N ALA A 197 13.23 -17.31 10.17
CA ALA A 197 12.39 -17.70 11.30
C ALA A 197 11.63 -16.54 11.98
N GLU A 198 12.07 -15.30 11.82
CA GLU A 198 11.35 -14.13 12.37
C GLU A 198 9.99 -13.92 11.67
N ILE A 199 9.82 -14.41 10.42
CA ILE A 199 8.57 -14.33 9.67
C ILE A 199 7.41 -14.98 10.44
N THR A 200 7.67 -16.10 11.10
CA THR A 200 6.64 -16.87 11.84
C THR A 200 6.61 -16.56 13.33
N LYS A 201 7.54 -15.76 13.83
CA LYS A 201 7.63 -15.43 15.26
C LYS A 201 6.41 -14.66 15.75
N GLY A 202 5.80 -15.14 16.82
CA GLY A 202 4.62 -14.52 17.43
C GLY A 202 3.36 -14.58 16.55
N LEU A 203 3.28 -15.53 15.60
CA LEU A 203 2.04 -15.79 14.86
C LEU A 203 0.86 -16.03 15.80
N GLY A 204 -0.28 -15.40 15.51
CA GLY A 204 -1.48 -15.49 16.33
C GLY A 204 -1.44 -14.66 17.63
N GLN A 205 -0.33 -13.98 17.92
CA GLN A 205 -0.16 -13.10 19.08
C GLN A 205 0.11 -11.65 18.66
N ASN A 206 1.04 -11.45 17.75
CA ASN A 206 1.42 -10.14 17.24
C ASN A 206 0.96 -10.02 15.79
N TRP A 207 -0.03 -9.19 15.56
CA TRP A 207 -0.63 -8.99 14.24
C TRP A 207 -0.01 -7.79 13.55
N ILE A 208 0.92 -8.02 12.62
CA ILE A 208 1.63 -6.92 11.95
C ILE A 208 0.75 -6.22 10.91
N PHE A 209 -0.30 -6.85 10.40
CA PHE A 209 -1.23 -6.17 9.49
C PHE A 209 -1.94 -4.97 10.14
N LEU A 210 -1.97 -4.88 11.46
CA LEU A 210 -2.45 -3.69 12.19
C LEU A 210 -1.52 -2.47 12.03
N GLU A 211 -0.36 -2.64 11.41
CA GLU A 211 0.54 -1.54 11.02
C GLU A 211 0.25 -1.03 9.60
N THR A 212 -0.73 -1.59 8.91
CA THR A 212 -1.13 -1.15 7.57
C THR A 212 -1.71 0.26 7.63
N LEU A 213 -1.17 1.12 6.78
CA LEU A 213 -1.57 2.51 6.65
C LEU A 213 -2.59 2.67 5.53
N TYR A 214 -3.43 3.69 5.64
CA TYR A 214 -4.38 4.05 4.61
C TYR A 214 -4.02 5.37 3.98
N ARG A 215 -4.18 5.48 2.65
CA ARG A 215 -4.01 6.75 1.97
C ARG A 215 -5.15 6.96 0.97
N ILE A 216 -5.67 8.17 1.02
CA ILE A 216 -6.75 8.64 0.17
C ILE A 216 -6.26 9.61 -0.92
N TYR A 217 -4.96 9.94 -0.89
CA TYR A 217 -4.33 10.86 -1.84
C TYR A 217 -3.35 10.10 -2.74
N SER A 218 -3.30 10.46 -4.02
CA SER A 218 -2.40 9.84 -5.00
C SER A 218 -0.96 10.37 -4.85
N THR A 219 -0.32 10.01 -3.74
CA THR A 219 1.09 10.32 -3.47
C THR A 219 1.77 9.15 -2.79
N ALA A 220 3.10 9.18 -2.64
CA ALA A 220 3.79 8.21 -1.80
C ALA A 220 3.31 8.34 -0.34
N GLY A 221 3.12 7.21 0.35
CA GLY A 221 2.51 7.20 1.69
C GLY A 221 3.21 8.09 2.71
N TYR A 222 4.54 8.16 2.68
CA TYR A 222 5.30 9.01 3.58
C TYR A 222 5.01 10.53 3.41
N ASN A 223 4.61 10.97 2.23
CA ASN A 223 4.24 12.38 2.01
C ASN A 223 3.01 12.80 2.81
N ILE A 224 2.12 11.87 3.13
CA ILE A 224 0.96 12.14 4.01
C ILE A 224 1.46 12.59 5.38
N ALA A 225 2.50 11.90 5.92
CA ALA A 225 3.13 12.27 7.19
C ALA A 225 3.67 13.70 7.19
N HIS A 226 4.32 14.07 6.10
CA HIS A 226 4.87 15.43 5.99
C HIS A 226 3.77 16.49 6.02
N VAL A 227 2.63 16.24 5.38
CA VAL A 227 1.48 17.16 5.47
C VAL A 227 0.95 17.24 6.90
N ASP A 228 0.58 16.08 7.49
CA ASP A 228 -0.09 16.05 8.80
C ASP A 228 0.80 16.58 9.92
N VAL A 229 2.07 16.16 9.98
CA VAL A 229 2.99 16.61 11.06
C VAL A 229 3.30 18.08 10.94
N THR A 230 3.49 18.59 9.72
CA THR A 230 3.76 20.02 9.50
C THR A 230 2.53 20.88 9.80
N ALA A 231 1.35 20.46 9.34
CA ALA A 231 0.09 21.14 9.62
C ALA A 231 -0.15 21.25 11.14
N ALA A 232 -0.05 20.12 11.85
CA ALA A 232 -0.26 20.06 13.29
C ALA A 232 0.77 20.94 14.07
N LEU A 233 2.03 20.99 13.61
CA LEU A 233 3.04 21.87 14.22
C LEU A 233 2.68 23.34 14.04
N CYS A 234 2.26 23.71 12.85
CA CYS A 234 1.86 25.08 12.55
C CYS A 234 0.59 25.49 13.33
N GLU A 235 -0.40 24.60 13.45
CA GLU A 235 -1.61 24.85 14.23
C GLU A 235 -1.30 25.01 15.71
N GLN A 236 -0.49 24.14 16.28
CA GLN A 236 -0.09 24.16 17.69
C GLN A 236 0.54 25.49 18.11
N HIS A 237 1.27 26.13 17.21
CA HIS A 237 2.02 27.37 17.51
C HIS A 237 1.51 28.60 16.74
N ASN A 238 0.36 28.51 16.06
CA ASN A 238 -0.23 29.57 15.23
C ASN A 238 0.76 30.15 14.19
N ILE A 239 1.61 29.28 13.60
CA ILE A 239 2.62 29.70 12.61
C ILE A 239 1.93 29.83 11.25
N THR A 240 2.07 30.98 10.61
CA THR A 240 1.61 31.23 9.24
C THR A 240 2.78 31.17 8.25
N TYR A 241 2.48 31.12 6.94
CA TYR A 241 3.51 31.17 5.90
C TYR A 241 4.47 32.37 6.08
N ASN A 242 3.94 33.52 6.47
CA ASN A 242 4.72 34.75 6.63
C ASN A 242 5.75 34.69 7.78
N ASP A 243 5.52 33.84 8.76
CA ASP A 243 6.41 33.64 9.89
C ASP A 243 7.58 32.71 9.58
N ILE A 244 7.41 31.80 8.57
CA ILE A 244 8.38 30.74 8.29
C ILE A 244 9.60 31.29 7.55
N ASP A 245 10.79 31.07 8.11
CA ASP A 245 12.07 31.23 7.42
C ASP A 245 12.41 29.99 6.60
N ARG A 246 12.52 28.82 7.25
CA ARG A 246 12.80 27.53 6.61
C ARG A 246 12.21 26.36 7.41
N ILE A 247 12.17 25.20 6.78
CA ILE A 247 11.75 23.94 7.39
C ILE A 247 12.84 22.89 7.21
N GLU A 248 13.15 22.15 8.27
CA GLU A 248 13.99 20.95 8.22
C GLU A 248 13.14 19.73 8.54
N ALA A 249 13.23 18.71 7.70
CA ALA A 249 12.56 17.41 7.88
C ALA A 249 13.61 16.30 7.99
N VAL A 250 13.80 15.76 9.20
CA VAL A 250 14.61 14.56 9.41
C VAL A 250 13.71 13.35 9.12
N VAL A 251 14.10 12.56 8.13
CA VAL A 251 13.27 11.51 7.54
C VAL A 251 13.95 10.15 7.58
N ASN A 252 13.19 9.07 7.41
CA ASN A 252 13.81 7.79 7.13
C ASN A 252 14.60 7.88 5.82
N TRP A 253 15.81 7.34 5.81
CA TRP A 253 16.73 7.47 4.69
C TRP A 253 16.12 6.99 3.37
N PHE A 254 15.26 5.98 3.40
CA PHE A 254 14.64 5.40 2.22
C PHE A 254 13.67 6.36 1.51
N GLU A 255 13.13 7.36 2.21
CA GLU A 255 12.27 8.40 1.62
C GLU A 255 13.01 9.22 0.57
N THR A 256 14.33 9.42 0.74
CA THR A 256 15.18 10.17 -0.21
C THR A 256 15.75 9.30 -1.33
N GLU A 257 15.68 7.98 -1.20
CA GLU A 257 16.21 7.00 -2.16
C GLU A 257 15.08 6.20 -2.85
N TYR A 258 13.87 6.66 -2.70
CA TYR A 258 12.69 6.00 -3.27
C TYR A 258 12.74 5.95 -4.82
N PRO A 259 12.37 4.87 -5.49
CA PRO A 259 11.84 3.61 -4.93
C PRO A 259 12.93 2.60 -4.55
N SER A 260 14.17 2.85 -4.86
CA SER A 260 15.31 1.97 -4.54
C SER A 260 16.64 2.72 -4.69
N PRO A 261 17.56 2.60 -3.73
CA PRO A 261 18.89 3.20 -3.83
C PRO A 261 19.72 2.61 -4.98
N ALA A 262 19.43 1.38 -5.42
CA ALA A 262 20.10 0.76 -6.56
C ALA A 262 19.52 1.22 -7.92
N PHE A 263 18.29 1.70 -7.94
CA PHE A 263 17.57 2.12 -9.14
C PHE A 263 16.80 3.41 -8.86
N PRO A 264 17.47 4.54 -8.69
CA PRO A 264 16.81 5.82 -8.40
C PRO A 264 15.88 6.24 -9.55
N THR A 265 14.86 6.99 -9.23
CA THR A 265 13.97 7.55 -10.25
C THR A 265 14.75 8.53 -11.14
N PRO A 266 14.68 8.44 -12.48
CA PRO A 266 15.27 9.43 -13.36
C PRO A 266 14.80 10.84 -12.99
N GLY A 267 15.74 11.77 -12.84
CA GLY A 267 15.45 13.13 -12.37
C GLY A 267 15.25 13.26 -10.86
N GLY A 268 15.48 12.20 -10.09
CA GLY A 268 15.53 12.22 -8.62
C GLY A 268 16.79 12.89 -8.10
N ASP A 269 17.00 14.16 -8.48
CA ASP A 269 18.15 14.98 -8.09
C ASP A 269 17.97 15.63 -6.69
N GLY A 270 16.94 15.20 -5.95
CA GLY A 270 16.61 15.74 -4.62
C GLY A 270 16.10 17.17 -4.63
N LYS A 271 15.94 17.80 -5.80
CA LYS A 271 15.47 19.18 -5.90
C LYS A 271 13.97 19.29 -5.63
N PRO A 272 13.53 20.33 -4.92
CA PRO A 272 12.13 20.62 -4.70
C PRO A 272 11.38 20.80 -6.03
N ARG A 273 10.25 20.11 -6.18
CA ARG A 273 9.32 20.23 -7.31
C ARG A 273 7.92 19.85 -6.86
N VAL A 274 6.91 20.21 -7.62
CA VAL A 274 5.52 19.79 -7.37
C VAL A 274 5.47 18.26 -7.27
N GLY A 275 4.87 17.76 -6.19
CA GLY A 275 4.81 16.33 -5.87
C GLY A 275 6.04 15.75 -5.15
N SER A 276 7.07 16.55 -4.85
CA SER A 276 8.19 16.14 -3.99
C SER A 276 7.79 16.17 -2.51
N THR A 277 8.58 15.54 -1.65
CA THR A 277 8.36 15.59 -0.20
C THR A 277 8.41 17.01 0.35
N GLN A 278 9.29 17.85 -0.19
CA GLN A 278 9.38 19.26 0.17
C GLN A 278 8.08 20.02 -0.18
N TYR A 279 7.47 19.71 -1.32
CA TYR A 279 6.18 20.26 -1.71
C TYR A 279 5.08 19.89 -0.71
N PHE A 280 5.00 18.62 -0.30
CA PHE A 280 3.98 18.16 0.65
C PHE A 280 4.17 18.77 2.05
N ALA A 281 5.40 18.91 2.53
CA ALA A 281 5.68 19.61 3.78
C ALA A 281 5.26 21.09 3.72
N ALA A 282 5.59 21.77 2.61
CA ALA A 282 5.16 23.15 2.37
C ALA A 282 3.63 23.26 2.29
N TYR A 283 2.98 22.27 1.66
CA TYR A 283 1.52 22.24 1.53
C TYR A 283 0.84 22.17 2.90
N GLY A 284 1.30 21.28 3.78
CA GLY A 284 0.83 21.20 5.16
C GLY A 284 1.05 22.50 5.95
N ALA A 285 2.21 23.15 5.76
CA ALA A 285 2.53 24.42 6.43
C ALA A 285 1.61 25.57 6.00
N VAL A 286 1.23 25.62 4.72
CA VAL A 286 0.46 26.75 4.16
C VAL A 286 -1.04 26.53 4.32
N THR A 287 -1.54 25.34 3.93
CA THR A 287 -2.99 25.09 3.78
C THR A 287 -3.60 24.32 4.93
N ARG A 288 -2.81 23.68 5.80
CA ARG A 288 -3.26 22.73 6.83
C ARG A 288 -3.99 21.50 6.27
N GLY A 289 -3.87 21.26 4.98
CA GLY A 289 -4.58 20.19 4.28
C GLY A 289 -3.74 19.59 3.17
N TYR A 290 -4.38 18.77 2.37
CA TYR A 290 -3.75 18.07 1.25
C TYR A 290 -4.05 18.76 -0.07
N PRO A 291 -3.17 18.62 -1.07
CA PRO A 291 -3.49 19.06 -2.43
C PRO A 291 -4.73 18.31 -2.93
N LEU A 292 -5.60 19.02 -3.63
CA LEU A 292 -6.78 18.42 -4.26
C LEU A 292 -6.34 17.34 -5.24
N LEU A 293 -7.13 16.25 -5.31
CA LEU A 293 -6.95 15.21 -6.32
C LEU A 293 -7.31 15.80 -7.68
N ARG A 294 -6.29 16.14 -8.43
CA ARG A 294 -6.46 16.70 -9.78
C ARG A 294 -6.65 15.60 -10.79
N GLY A 295 -7.50 15.82 -11.78
CA GLY A 295 -7.55 15.04 -13.01
C GLY A 295 -6.22 15.15 -13.79
N ALA A 296 -6.15 14.48 -14.94
CA ALA A 296 -4.97 14.50 -15.82
C ALA A 296 -4.62 15.94 -16.31
N GLN A 297 -5.60 16.85 -16.32
CA GLN A 297 -5.44 18.25 -16.64
C GLN A 297 -6.22 19.07 -15.61
N PRO A 298 -5.53 19.69 -14.63
CA PRO A 298 -6.17 20.56 -13.65
C PRO A 298 -6.75 21.81 -14.34
N ALA A 299 -7.91 22.28 -13.87
CA ALA A 299 -8.46 23.55 -14.31
C ALA A 299 -7.55 24.71 -13.87
N PRO A 300 -7.57 25.85 -14.57
CA PRO A 300 -6.73 27.02 -14.23
C PRO A 300 -6.92 27.55 -12.81
N ASP A 301 -8.11 27.39 -12.23
CA ASP A 301 -8.48 27.77 -10.87
C ASP A 301 -8.03 26.73 -9.80
N GLU A 302 -7.52 25.57 -10.24
CA GLU A 302 -6.96 24.54 -9.37
C GLU A 302 -5.43 24.65 -9.21
N ALA A 303 -4.83 25.81 -9.49
CA ALA A 303 -3.40 26.02 -9.33
C ALA A 303 -2.96 25.89 -7.86
N ASP A 304 -1.73 25.40 -7.65
CA ASP A 304 -1.16 25.36 -6.32
C ASP A 304 -0.99 26.77 -5.75
N PRO A 305 -1.22 26.98 -4.43
CA PRO A 305 -0.95 28.26 -3.81
C PRO A 305 0.50 28.71 -4.07
N PRO A 306 0.72 29.97 -4.51
CA PRO A 306 2.08 30.48 -4.76
C PRO A 306 3.01 30.35 -3.55
N GLU A 307 2.45 30.46 -2.34
CA GLU A 307 3.18 30.31 -1.08
C GLU A 307 3.73 28.90 -0.88
N VAL A 308 3.00 27.87 -1.32
CA VAL A 308 3.46 26.46 -1.31
C VAL A 308 4.65 26.31 -2.25
N LEU A 309 4.52 26.85 -3.47
CA LEU A 309 5.57 26.77 -4.49
C LEU A 309 6.84 27.51 -4.05
N ALA A 310 6.69 28.61 -3.36
CA ALA A 310 7.83 29.37 -2.81
C ALA A 310 8.45 28.66 -1.59
N LEU A 311 7.61 28.14 -0.67
CA LEU A 311 8.08 27.52 0.57
C LEU A 311 8.79 26.19 0.33
N MET A 312 8.37 25.37 -0.66
CA MET A 312 9.00 24.09 -0.91
C MET A 312 10.52 24.18 -1.18
N HIS A 313 10.99 25.31 -1.71
CA HIS A 313 12.43 25.57 -1.91
C HIS A 313 13.19 25.92 -0.63
N ARG A 314 12.48 26.13 0.48
CA ARG A 314 13.03 26.37 1.82
C ARG A 314 12.85 25.16 2.74
N VAL A 315 12.50 24.00 2.19
CA VAL A 315 12.38 22.73 2.92
C VAL A 315 13.60 21.87 2.62
N THR A 316 14.33 21.45 3.66
CA THR A 316 15.49 20.57 3.56
C THR A 316 15.16 19.20 4.14
N LEU A 317 15.47 18.13 3.39
CA LEU A 317 15.34 16.75 3.87
C LEU A 317 16.68 16.28 4.44
N ILE A 318 16.65 15.67 5.62
CA ILE A 318 17.83 15.13 6.31
C ILE A 318 17.61 13.64 6.54
N PRO A 319 18.17 12.76 5.68
CA PRO A 319 17.95 11.31 5.79
C PRO A 319 18.71 10.68 6.96
N THR A 320 18.06 9.71 7.62
CA THR A 320 18.69 8.90 8.67
C THR A 320 18.04 7.54 8.82
N VAL A 321 18.80 6.51 9.19
CA VAL A 321 18.27 5.18 9.53
C VAL A 321 17.56 5.14 10.90
N ARG A 322 17.69 6.20 11.69
CA ARG A 322 17.15 6.25 13.06
C ARG A 322 15.69 6.71 13.11
N ARG A 323 15.15 7.21 12.01
CA ARG A 323 13.71 7.59 11.92
C ARG A 323 12.88 6.39 11.47
N THR A 324 11.74 6.23 12.11
CA THR A 324 10.72 5.27 11.64
C THR A 324 10.18 5.69 10.28
N LEU A 325 9.74 4.72 9.49
CA LEU A 325 8.97 5.01 8.28
C LEU A 325 7.74 5.86 8.63
N PHE A 326 7.41 6.80 7.75
CA PHE A 326 6.24 7.69 7.91
C PHE A 326 6.26 8.56 9.18
N GLY A 327 7.39 8.63 9.87
CA GLY A 327 7.54 9.41 11.12
C GLY A 327 8.59 10.52 10.99
N PRO A 328 8.41 11.55 10.14
CA PRO A 328 9.37 12.63 10.03
C PRO A 328 9.46 13.44 11.33
N ARG A 329 10.64 13.96 11.63
CA ARG A 329 10.78 15.07 12.60
C ARG A 329 10.83 16.37 11.84
N ILE A 330 9.81 17.18 11.97
CA ILE A 330 9.69 18.48 11.32
C ILE A 330 10.13 19.56 12.28
N THR A 331 11.05 20.41 11.84
CA THR A 331 11.49 21.60 12.57
C THR A 331 11.23 22.82 11.71
N ILE A 332 10.46 23.78 12.22
CA ILE A 332 10.19 25.07 11.59
C ILE A 332 11.01 26.15 12.30
N PHE A 333 11.79 26.86 11.53
CA PHE A 333 12.51 28.05 11.96
C PHE A 333 11.71 29.26 11.52
N THR A 334 11.40 30.15 12.46
CA THR A 334 10.64 31.35 12.17
C THR A 334 11.55 32.56 12.01
N LYS A 335 11.10 33.58 11.29
CA LYS A 335 11.85 34.80 11.01
C LYS A 335 12.18 35.65 12.27
N ASP A 336 11.42 35.46 13.36
CA ASP A 336 11.69 36.02 14.67
C ASP A 336 12.75 35.25 15.48
N GLY A 337 13.38 34.24 14.87
CA GLY A 337 14.46 33.44 15.45
C GLY A 337 14.01 32.31 16.35
N LYS A 338 12.71 32.05 16.47
CA LYS A 338 12.21 30.89 17.22
C LYS A 338 12.31 29.59 16.41
N THR A 339 12.31 28.48 17.14
CA THR A 339 12.36 27.14 16.57
C THR A 339 11.27 26.28 17.18
N HIS A 340 10.49 25.64 16.33
CA HIS A 340 9.41 24.74 16.75
C HIS A 340 9.62 23.38 16.11
N THR A 341 9.48 22.30 16.91
CA THR A 341 9.73 20.94 16.44
C THR A 341 8.57 20.01 16.83
N ARG A 342 8.20 19.12 15.89
CA ARG A 342 7.26 18.03 16.12
C ARG A 342 7.77 16.75 15.50
N GLU A 343 7.62 15.64 16.22
CA GLU A 343 7.96 14.31 15.74
C GLU A 343 6.69 13.56 15.34
N GLY A 344 6.68 13.04 14.12
CA GLY A 344 5.72 12.04 13.69
C GLY A 344 6.08 10.67 14.27
N THR A 345 5.09 9.88 14.58
CA THR A 345 5.26 8.52 15.15
C THR A 345 5.29 7.44 14.08
N GLY A 346 4.88 7.77 12.85
CA GLY A 346 4.64 6.81 11.77
C GLY A 346 3.32 6.07 11.89
N ARG A 347 2.47 6.43 12.84
CA ARG A 347 1.18 5.78 13.12
C ARG A 347 -0.02 6.72 12.90
N GLU A 348 0.20 7.95 12.49
CA GLU A 348 -0.84 8.97 12.33
C GLU A 348 -1.87 8.62 11.26
N PHE A 349 -1.55 7.68 10.34
CA PHE A 349 -2.47 7.21 9.30
C PHE A 349 -2.91 5.76 9.47
N ILE A 350 -2.70 5.19 10.63
CA ILE A 350 -3.37 3.96 11.04
C ILE A 350 -4.73 4.38 11.59
N TRP A 351 -5.71 4.48 10.69
CA TRP A 351 -7.05 4.96 11.03
C TRP A 351 -7.96 3.77 11.31
N ASP A 352 -8.84 3.93 12.28
CA ASP A 352 -9.96 3.01 12.44
C ASP A 352 -10.98 3.21 11.30
N PHE A 353 -12.01 2.38 11.28
CA PHE A 353 -13.01 2.40 10.21
C PHE A 353 -13.73 3.75 10.11
N GLU A 354 -14.09 4.36 11.24
CA GLU A 354 -14.86 5.62 11.27
C GLU A 354 -14.01 6.81 10.81
N GLU A 355 -12.76 6.86 11.24
CA GLU A 355 -11.82 7.88 10.76
C GLU A 355 -11.54 7.71 9.27
N GLN A 356 -11.38 6.48 8.78
CA GLN A 356 -11.25 6.20 7.35
C GLN A 356 -12.50 6.65 6.58
N ALA A 357 -13.69 6.31 7.06
CA ALA A 357 -14.95 6.70 6.44
C ALA A 357 -15.12 8.23 6.38
N ARG A 358 -14.70 8.93 7.44
CA ARG A 358 -14.69 10.39 7.49
C ARG A 358 -13.70 11.01 6.50
N ARG A 359 -12.46 10.52 6.47
CA ARG A 359 -11.39 11.09 5.64
C ARG A 359 -11.58 10.86 4.15
N ILE A 360 -12.30 9.82 3.76
CA ILE A 360 -12.53 9.52 2.34
C ILE A 360 -13.63 10.38 1.71
N GLN A 361 -14.42 11.12 2.49
CA GLN A 361 -15.54 11.96 1.98
C GLN A 361 -15.13 12.95 0.87
N PRO A 362 -13.98 13.61 0.92
CA PRO A 362 -13.57 14.56 -0.14
C PRO A 362 -13.44 13.94 -1.54
N VAL A 363 -13.33 12.59 -1.65
CA VAL A 363 -13.26 11.94 -2.97
C VAL A 363 -14.64 11.63 -3.57
N THR A 364 -15.71 11.75 -2.78
CA THR A 364 -17.09 11.41 -3.17
C THR A 364 -17.55 12.11 -4.45
N PRO A 365 -17.29 13.40 -4.67
CA PRO A 365 -17.72 14.09 -5.90
C PRO A 365 -17.16 13.48 -7.20
N GLY A 366 -15.98 12.84 -7.12
CA GLY A 366 -15.34 12.18 -8.27
C GLY A 366 -15.74 10.73 -8.50
N LEU A 367 -16.64 10.16 -7.69
CA LEU A 367 -17.06 8.78 -7.81
C LEU A 367 -18.21 8.61 -8.81
N ALA A 368 -18.12 7.58 -9.64
CA ALA A 368 -19.18 7.23 -10.60
C ALA A 368 -20.50 6.77 -9.91
N ILE A 369 -20.42 6.31 -8.67
CA ILE A 369 -21.58 5.78 -7.91
C ILE A 369 -22.30 6.85 -7.08
N GLY A 370 -22.14 8.05 -7.16
CA GLY A 370 -22.82 9.10 -6.40
C GLY A 370 -22.75 8.93 -4.86
N ALA A 371 -23.02 10.02 -4.14
CA ALA A 371 -22.83 10.09 -2.68
C ALA A 371 -23.72 9.11 -1.89
N ALA A 372 -24.98 8.95 -2.29
CA ALA A 372 -25.92 8.08 -1.56
C ALA A 372 -25.52 6.59 -1.66
N GLN A 373 -25.14 6.14 -2.86
CA GLN A 373 -24.68 4.77 -3.07
C GLN A 373 -23.34 4.52 -2.38
N PHE A 374 -22.46 5.52 -2.33
CA PHE A 374 -21.20 5.43 -1.59
C PHE A 374 -21.41 5.32 -0.08
N ALA A 375 -22.36 6.08 0.48
CA ALA A 375 -22.75 5.95 1.89
C ALA A 375 -23.31 4.55 2.20
N GLU A 376 -24.14 3.99 1.30
CA GLU A 376 -24.63 2.61 1.43
C GLU A 376 -23.50 1.59 1.38
N LEU A 377 -22.48 1.80 0.54
CA LEU A 377 -21.30 0.96 0.47
C LEU A 377 -20.50 0.98 1.78
N ILE A 378 -20.26 2.17 2.35
CA ILE A 378 -19.57 2.31 3.64
C ILE A 378 -20.35 1.58 4.74
N ASP A 379 -21.67 1.77 4.82
CA ASP A 379 -22.49 1.12 5.83
C ASP A 379 -22.51 -0.41 5.65
N HIS A 380 -22.55 -0.90 4.43
CA HIS A 380 -22.41 -2.32 4.15
C HIS A 380 -21.05 -2.89 4.60
N CYS A 381 -19.97 -2.16 4.36
CA CYS A 381 -18.63 -2.56 4.83
C CYS A 381 -18.53 -2.56 6.36
N ARG A 382 -19.16 -1.59 7.03
CA ARG A 382 -19.18 -1.51 8.51
C ARG A 382 -19.80 -2.74 9.16
N ASN A 383 -20.82 -3.31 8.54
CA ASN A 383 -21.59 -4.43 9.07
C ASN A 383 -21.24 -5.76 8.37
N LEU A 384 -20.13 -5.82 7.67
CA LEU A 384 -19.80 -6.95 6.78
C LEU A 384 -19.69 -8.29 7.51
N ASP A 385 -19.24 -8.29 8.77
CA ASP A 385 -19.14 -9.49 9.62
C ASP A 385 -20.51 -10.15 9.92
N GLN A 386 -21.59 -9.41 9.78
CA GLN A 386 -22.97 -9.86 10.03
C GLN A 386 -23.70 -10.30 8.74
N ILE A 387 -23.05 -10.21 7.59
CA ILE A 387 -23.65 -10.51 6.29
C ILE A 387 -23.44 -11.98 5.92
N ASP A 388 -24.51 -12.67 5.54
CA ASP A 388 -24.44 -14.09 5.15
C ASP A 388 -23.76 -14.34 3.79
N GLN A 389 -23.88 -13.37 2.86
CA GLN A 389 -23.24 -13.42 1.54
C GLN A 389 -22.46 -12.14 1.26
N ALA A 390 -21.17 -12.16 1.57
CA ALA A 390 -20.31 -11.00 1.56
C ALA A 390 -20.24 -10.27 0.20
N ALA A 391 -19.98 -11.01 -0.88
CA ALA A 391 -19.60 -10.40 -2.16
C ALA A 391 -20.78 -9.80 -2.93
N GLY A 392 -21.95 -10.41 -2.90
CA GLY A 392 -23.04 -10.07 -3.81
C GLY A 392 -23.49 -8.61 -3.74
N LYS A 393 -23.81 -8.10 -2.55
CA LYS A 393 -24.21 -6.70 -2.38
C LYS A 393 -23.02 -5.76 -2.48
N LEU A 394 -21.87 -6.12 -1.92
CA LEU A 394 -20.65 -5.34 -1.98
C LEU A 394 -20.28 -5.00 -3.44
N ILE A 395 -20.24 -6.01 -4.31
CA ILE A 395 -19.92 -5.82 -5.73
C ILE A 395 -20.98 -4.96 -6.43
N ARG A 396 -22.27 -5.22 -6.19
CA ARG A 396 -23.35 -4.41 -6.79
C ARG A 396 -23.27 -2.93 -6.41
N LEU A 397 -22.85 -2.64 -5.19
CA LEU A 397 -22.70 -1.26 -4.72
C LEU A 397 -21.52 -0.51 -5.37
N THR A 398 -20.62 -1.19 -6.06
CA THR A 398 -19.57 -0.55 -6.86
C THR A 398 -20.02 -0.18 -8.27
N VAL A 399 -21.15 -0.73 -8.75
CA VAL A 399 -21.68 -0.50 -10.11
C VAL A 399 -22.64 0.68 -10.06
N PRO A 400 -22.46 1.74 -10.87
CA PRO A 400 -23.39 2.87 -10.94
C PRO A 400 -24.81 2.41 -11.23
N ARG A 401 -25.79 3.00 -10.53
CA ARG A 401 -27.25 2.76 -10.73
C ARG A 401 -27.81 3.66 -11.80
#